data_ec339d1f51afc32869671011e789c289
#
_entry.id   ec339d1f51afc32869671011e789c289
#
_cell.length_a   1.000
_cell.length_b   1.000
_cell.length_c   1.000
_cell.angle_alpha   90.00
_cell.angle_beta   90.00
_cell.angle_gamma   90.00
#
_symmetry.space_group_name_H-M   'P 1'
#
loop_
_entity.id
_entity.type
_entity.pdbx_description
1 polymer ?
#
loop_
_entity_poly.entity_id
_entity_poly.type
_entity_poly.pdbx_seq_one_letter_code
_entity_poly.pdbx_strand_id
1 'polypeptide(L)'
;MFYFLFTVVLLRFSSVTGQHQHSLRGDHGLKRSASQNGISYANFVVHKFQHLQGSLLDSSCEVVQANECAFICVNNPPCVSFNIALLPDENGKFRCELLSEDMFRSQDNLTVSQQFHHYSIKVCGLK
;
A
#
# COMPACT_ATOMS: atom_id res chain seq x y z
N MET A 1 -32.44 -10.45 -18.65
CA MET A 1 -31.52 -11.27 -17.88
C MET A 1 -30.34 -10.48 -17.34
N PHE A 2 -29.71 -9.63 -18.13
CA PHE A 2 -28.61 -8.79 -17.66
C PHE A 2 -29.00 -7.77 -16.60
N TYR A 3 -30.20 -7.22 -16.68
CA TYR A 3 -30.69 -6.24 -15.69
C TYR A 3 -30.93 -6.85 -14.32
N PHE A 4 -31.27 -8.11 -14.27
CA PHE A 4 -31.52 -8.79 -13.00
C PHE A 4 -30.24 -9.07 -12.21
N LEU A 5 -29.17 -9.40 -12.92
CA LEU A 5 -27.85 -9.60 -12.31
C LEU A 5 -27.26 -8.30 -11.77
N PHE A 6 -27.51 -7.20 -12.50
CA PHE A 6 -27.02 -5.89 -12.07
C PHE A 6 -27.70 -5.40 -10.81
N THR A 7 -29.01 -5.66 -10.71
CA THR A 7 -29.78 -5.26 -9.53
C THR A 7 -29.40 -6.06 -8.28
N VAL A 8 -29.10 -7.33 -8.45
CA VAL A 8 -28.68 -8.20 -7.34
C VAL A 8 -27.29 -7.80 -6.84
N VAL A 9 -26.40 -7.42 -7.74
CA VAL A 9 -25.05 -6.94 -7.36
C VAL A 9 -25.14 -5.63 -6.59
N LEU A 10 -25.98 -4.71 -7.04
CA LEU A 10 -26.18 -3.43 -6.34
C LEU A 10 -26.77 -3.59 -4.95
N LEU A 11 -27.71 -4.54 -4.79
CA LEU A 11 -28.32 -4.83 -3.49
C LEU A 11 -27.34 -5.47 -2.52
N ARG A 12 -26.37 -6.21 -3.02
CA ARG A 12 -25.33 -6.78 -2.15
C ARG A 12 -24.32 -5.73 -1.69
N PHE A 13 -24.09 -4.70 -2.48
CA PHE A 13 -23.22 -3.60 -2.08
C PHE A 13 -23.82 -2.72 -0.98
N SER A 14 -25.14 -2.59 -0.94
CA SER A 14 -25.78 -1.75 0.06
C SER A 14 -25.85 -2.40 1.44
N SER A 15 -25.55 -3.68 1.58
CA SER A 15 -25.56 -4.33 2.88
C SER A 15 -24.21 -4.34 3.61
N VAL A 16 -23.19 -3.75 3.02
CA VAL A 16 -21.87 -3.64 3.64
C VAL A 16 -21.69 -2.26 4.28
N THR A 17 -22.79 -1.67 4.75
CA THR A 17 -22.73 -0.39 5.42
C THR A 17 -22.43 -0.56 6.90
N GLY A 18 -21.57 0.26 7.41
CA GLY A 18 -21.43 0.43 8.83
C GLY A 18 -20.21 -0.17 9.47
N GLN A 19 -19.29 -0.56 8.70
CA GLN A 19 -18.03 -1.03 9.25
C GLN A 19 -17.01 0.11 9.31
N HIS A 20 -16.71 0.47 10.34
CA HIS A 20 -16.14 1.28 11.10
C HIS A 20 -14.72 1.49 10.96
N GLN A 21 -14.43 2.45 11.15
CA GLN A 21 -13.33 3.36 11.31
C GLN A 21 -12.39 3.02 12.47
N HIS A 22 -12.77 2.07 13.27
CA HIS A 22 -12.00 1.76 14.47
C HIS A 22 -10.67 1.09 14.24
N SER A 23 -10.51 0.40 13.14
CA SER A 23 -9.27 -0.28 12.81
C SER A 23 -8.10 0.68 12.54
N LEU A 24 -8.40 1.96 12.33
CA LEU A 24 -7.38 2.95 12.04
C LEU A 24 -6.65 3.44 13.28
N ARG A 25 -7.15 3.07 14.44
CA ARG A 25 -6.65 3.58 15.70
C ARG A 25 -5.26 3.06 16.07
N GLY A 26 -4.85 1.95 15.49
CA GLY A 26 -3.55 1.37 15.73
C GLY A 26 -2.47 1.79 14.76
N ASP A 27 -2.79 2.63 13.78
CA ASP A 27 -1.85 2.94 12.71
C ASP A 27 -0.83 4.02 13.07
N HIS A 28 -0.68 4.32 14.36
CA HIS A 28 0.35 5.23 14.87
C HIS A 28 0.46 6.57 14.12
N GLY A 29 -0.66 7.12 13.70
CA GLY A 29 -0.69 8.37 12.95
C GLY A 29 -0.54 8.24 11.44
N LEU A 30 -0.50 7.04 10.92
CA LEU A 30 -0.47 6.83 9.46
C LEU A 30 -1.78 7.29 8.85
N LYS A 31 -1.66 7.98 7.71
CA LYS A 31 -2.83 8.41 6.94
C LYS A 31 -3.32 7.31 6.01
N ARG A 32 -3.82 6.28 6.62
CA ARG A 32 -4.53 5.21 5.93
C ARG A 32 -6.00 5.31 6.31
N SER A 33 -6.87 5.26 5.33
CA SER A 33 -8.29 5.37 5.58
C SER A 33 -9.05 4.32 4.80
N ALA A 34 -10.09 3.77 5.41
CA ALA A 34 -11.06 2.94 4.73
C ALA A 34 -12.35 3.74 4.57
N SER A 35 -12.84 3.84 3.35
CA SER A 35 -14.11 4.48 3.09
C SER A 35 -15.27 3.56 3.48
N GLN A 36 -16.45 4.15 3.60
CA GLN A 36 -17.68 3.39 3.87
C GLN A 36 -17.99 2.35 2.79
N ASN A 37 -17.38 2.49 1.63
CA ASN A 37 -17.57 1.55 0.52
C ASN A 37 -16.54 0.41 0.52
N GLY A 38 -15.77 0.27 1.59
CA GLY A 38 -14.73 -0.76 1.69
C GLY A 38 -13.48 -0.46 0.88
N ILE A 39 -13.33 0.76 0.39
CA ILE A 39 -12.14 1.18 -0.35
C ILE A 39 -11.13 1.75 0.65
N SER A 40 -9.95 1.17 0.67
CA SER A 40 -8.85 1.70 1.48
C SER A 40 -7.98 2.61 0.62
N TYR A 41 -7.49 3.67 1.21
CA TYR A 41 -6.57 4.58 0.55
C TYR A 41 -5.53 5.13 1.52
N ALA A 42 -4.41 5.54 0.98
CA ALA A 42 -3.36 6.20 1.73
C ALA A 42 -2.60 7.15 0.82
N ASN A 43 -1.99 8.16 1.41
CA ASN A 43 -1.08 9.04 0.69
C ASN A 43 0.34 8.54 0.90
N PHE A 44 1.09 8.44 -0.19
CA PHE A 44 2.48 8.01 -0.13
C PHE A 44 3.41 9.17 -0.44
N VAL A 45 4.55 9.18 0.23
CA VAL A 45 5.67 10.05 -0.10
C VAL A 45 6.68 9.20 -0.86
N VAL A 46 7.06 9.65 -2.06
CA VAL A 46 8.02 8.92 -2.88
C VAL A 46 9.45 9.42 -2.63
N HIS A 47 10.34 8.47 -2.46
CA HIS A 47 11.78 8.70 -2.38
C HIS A 47 12.43 8.03 -3.58
N LYS A 48 12.63 8.80 -4.63
CA LYS A 48 13.17 8.29 -5.89
C LYS A 48 14.62 7.86 -5.72
N PHE A 49 14.97 6.77 -6.36
CA PHE A 49 16.33 6.21 -6.36
C PHE A 49 16.84 5.94 -4.95
N GLN A 50 15.97 5.44 -4.10
CA GLN A 50 16.30 5.03 -2.74
C GLN A 50 15.65 3.68 -2.43
N HIS A 51 16.27 2.95 -1.55
CA HIS A 51 15.84 1.64 -1.09
C HIS A 51 15.88 1.62 0.42
N LEU A 52 14.78 1.25 1.05
CA LEU A 52 14.75 1.05 2.50
C LEU A 52 15.00 -0.42 2.81
N GLN A 53 16.06 -0.67 3.53
CA GLN A 53 16.38 -2.01 4.01
C GLN A 53 15.66 -2.21 5.34
N GLY A 54 14.70 -3.09 5.36
CA GLY A 54 13.86 -3.32 6.54
C GLY A 54 13.25 -4.70 6.55
N SER A 55 12.39 -4.93 7.52
CA SER A 55 11.69 -6.20 7.64
C SER A 55 10.64 -6.35 6.57
N LEU A 56 10.86 -7.26 5.66
CA LEU A 56 9.89 -7.59 4.62
C LEU A 56 8.66 -8.26 5.25
N LEU A 57 7.50 -7.83 4.80
CA LEU A 57 6.24 -8.50 5.10
C LEU A 57 6.04 -9.62 4.10
N ASP A 58 6.06 -10.83 4.58
CA ASP A 58 6.01 -12.02 3.73
C ASP A 58 7.16 -12.01 2.71
N SER A 59 7.06 -12.81 1.69
CA SER A 59 7.99 -12.74 0.58
C SER A 59 7.67 -11.55 -0.32
N SER A 60 8.65 -11.00 -1.00
CA SER A 60 8.41 -9.99 -2.01
C SER A 60 7.40 -10.48 -3.04
N CYS A 61 6.53 -9.60 -3.47
CA CYS A 61 5.55 -9.90 -4.51
C CYS A 61 6.00 -9.32 -5.86
N GLU A 62 5.37 -9.78 -6.90
CA GLU A 62 5.61 -9.28 -8.25
C GLU A 62 4.34 -8.62 -8.77
N VAL A 63 4.49 -7.45 -9.33
CA VAL A 63 3.37 -6.65 -9.83
C VAL A 63 3.62 -6.22 -11.28
N VAL A 64 2.56 -5.94 -12.01
CA VAL A 64 2.65 -5.47 -13.39
C VAL A 64 2.88 -3.96 -13.44
N GLN A 65 2.37 -3.25 -12.44
CA GLN A 65 2.50 -1.79 -12.34
C GLN A 65 2.81 -1.38 -10.90
N ALA A 66 3.49 -0.26 -10.75
CA ALA A 66 3.88 0.24 -9.43
C ALA A 66 2.67 0.55 -8.51
N ASN A 67 1.57 1.01 -9.10
CA ASN A 67 0.35 1.29 -8.33
C ASN A 67 -0.27 0.04 -7.71
N GLU A 68 -0.04 -1.14 -8.27
CA GLU A 68 -0.49 -2.39 -7.65
C GLU A 68 0.23 -2.64 -6.33
N CYS A 69 1.53 -2.33 -6.26
CA CYS A 69 2.32 -2.44 -5.04
C CYS A 69 1.75 -1.52 -3.94
N ALA A 70 1.42 -0.28 -4.29
CA ALA A 70 0.78 0.65 -3.38
C ALA A 70 -0.57 0.12 -2.89
N PHE A 71 -1.37 -0.44 -3.80
CA PHE A 71 -2.68 -1.00 -3.48
C PHE A 71 -2.57 -2.19 -2.51
N ILE A 72 -1.64 -3.09 -2.76
CA ILE A 72 -1.38 -4.23 -1.87
C ILE A 72 -0.97 -3.73 -0.48
N CYS A 73 -0.09 -2.73 -0.41
CA CYS A 73 0.34 -2.16 0.85
C CYS A 73 -0.81 -1.53 1.63
N VAL A 74 -1.66 -0.75 0.97
CA VAL A 74 -2.81 -0.10 1.63
C VAL A 74 -3.77 -1.14 2.22
N ASN A 75 -3.93 -2.27 1.56
CA ASN A 75 -4.84 -3.33 2.00
C ASN A 75 -4.20 -4.34 2.95
N ASN A 76 -2.95 -4.15 3.29
CA ASN A 76 -2.22 -4.99 4.24
C ASN A 76 -1.85 -4.14 5.47
N PRO A 77 -2.61 -4.22 6.58
CA PRO A 77 -2.44 -3.33 7.72
C PRO A 77 -1.02 -3.20 8.28
N PRO A 78 -0.21 -4.27 8.37
CA PRO A 78 1.18 -4.14 8.80
C PRO A 78 2.06 -3.35 7.83
N CYS A 79 1.67 -3.20 6.56
CA CYS A 79 2.48 -2.50 5.58
C CYS A 79 2.39 -0.99 5.77
N VAL A 80 3.53 -0.35 5.95
CA VAL A 80 3.62 1.11 6.09
C VAL A 80 4.47 1.74 4.99
N SER A 81 5.18 0.93 4.22
CA SER A 81 6.02 1.39 3.12
C SER A 81 6.30 0.25 2.16
N PHE A 82 6.86 0.57 1.02
CA PHE A 82 7.30 -0.44 0.07
C PHE A 82 8.43 0.09 -0.82
N ASN A 83 9.25 -0.84 -1.30
CA ASN A 83 10.20 -0.56 -2.37
C ASN A 83 9.66 -1.17 -3.66
N ILE A 84 9.78 -0.46 -4.76
CA ILE A 84 9.40 -0.97 -6.07
C ILE A 84 10.60 -0.93 -7.02
N ALA A 85 10.87 -2.04 -7.67
CA ALA A 85 11.95 -2.12 -8.63
C ALA A 85 11.68 -1.21 -9.84
N LEU A 86 12.73 -0.60 -10.36
CA LEU A 86 12.65 0.28 -11.52
C LEU A 86 12.58 -0.46 -12.85
N LEU A 87 13.14 -1.68 -12.87
CA LEU A 87 13.18 -2.50 -14.07
C LEU A 87 12.38 -3.77 -13.86
N PRO A 88 11.62 -4.20 -14.86
CA PRO A 88 10.89 -5.45 -14.78
C PRO A 88 11.84 -6.64 -14.90
N ASP A 89 11.35 -7.79 -14.44
CA ASP A 89 12.00 -9.08 -14.63
C ASP A 89 11.75 -9.61 -16.05
N GLU A 90 12.17 -10.86 -16.27
CA GLU A 90 12.03 -11.54 -17.58
C GLU A 90 10.57 -11.67 -18.03
N ASN A 91 9.65 -11.67 -17.07
CA ASN A 91 8.21 -11.79 -17.32
C ASN A 91 7.49 -10.44 -17.41
N GLY A 92 8.24 -9.34 -17.39
CA GLY A 92 7.68 -8.00 -17.42
C GLY A 92 7.09 -7.55 -16.10
N LYS A 93 7.44 -8.21 -14.99
CA LYS A 93 6.91 -7.89 -13.67
C LYS A 93 7.93 -7.18 -12.81
N PHE A 94 7.45 -6.27 -11.98
CA PHE A 94 8.28 -5.48 -11.08
C PHE A 94 8.26 -6.09 -9.68
N ARG A 95 9.43 -6.18 -9.06
CA ARG A 95 9.55 -6.63 -7.69
C ARG A 95 8.99 -5.56 -6.75
N CYS A 96 8.08 -5.97 -5.87
CA CYS A 96 7.44 -5.15 -4.85
C CYS A 96 7.81 -5.70 -3.48
N GLU A 97 8.48 -4.91 -2.66
CA GLU A 97 8.89 -5.28 -1.31
C GLU A 97 8.06 -4.52 -0.30
N LEU A 98 7.14 -5.19 0.35
CA LEU A 98 6.30 -4.59 1.39
C LEU A 98 7.06 -4.57 2.72
N LEU A 99 6.99 -3.44 3.42
CA LEU A 99 7.76 -3.24 4.64
C LEU A 99 6.86 -2.84 5.81
N SER A 100 7.19 -3.33 7.00
CA SER A 100 6.56 -2.92 8.25
C SER A 100 7.21 -1.67 8.86
N GLU A 101 8.26 -1.16 8.24
CA GLU A 101 8.98 0.04 8.65
C GLU A 101 8.88 1.09 7.55
N ASP A 102 9.09 2.34 7.91
CA ASP A 102 9.14 3.45 6.95
C ASP A 102 10.42 4.27 7.14
N MET A 103 10.70 5.14 6.17
CA MET A 103 11.89 5.97 6.20
C MET A 103 11.89 6.98 7.36
N PHE A 104 10.74 7.30 7.91
CA PHE A 104 10.63 8.26 9.01
C PHE A 104 11.12 7.68 10.33
N ARG A 105 11.00 6.36 10.49
CA ARG A 105 11.43 5.63 11.69
C ARG A 105 12.77 4.93 11.50
N SER A 106 13.09 4.56 10.29
CA SER A 106 14.28 3.78 9.96
C SER A 106 15.16 4.51 8.94
N GLN A 107 15.36 5.79 9.15
CA GLN A 107 16.09 6.65 8.22
C GLN A 107 17.50 6.15 7.91
N ASP A 108 18.17 5.56 8.87
CA ASP A 108 19.52 5.04 8.68
C ASP A 108 19.58 3.86 7.71
N ASN A 109 18.45 3.21 7.48
CA ASN A 109 18.35 2.08 6.57
C ASN A 109 17.94 2.50 5.15
N LEU A 110 17.70 3.79 4.95
CA LEU A 110 17.37 4.32 3.64
C LEU A 110 18.66 4.65 2.90
N THR A 111 18.90 3.97 1.79
CA THR A 111 20.13 4.12 1.02
C THR A 111 19.83 4.50 -0.42
N VAL A 112 20.79 5.14 -1.08
CA VAL A 112 20.68 5.43 -2.51
C VAL A 112 20.67 4.11 -3.29
N SER A 113 19.80 4.01 -4.26
CA SER A 113 19.66 2.83 -5.11
C SER A 113 19.34 3.24 -6.54
N GLN A 114 19.98 2.59 -7.49
CA GLN A 114 19.62 2.73 -8.90
C GLN A 114 18.61 1.68 -9.35
N GLN A 115 18.19 0.81 -8.43
CA GLN A 115 17.31 -0.32 -8.72
C GLN A 115 15.91 -0.14 -8.18
N PHE A 116 15.71 0.75 -7.22
CA PHE A 116 14.44 0.91 -6.53
C PHE A 116 14.02 2.36 -6.33
N HIS A 117 12.72 2.54 -6.21
CA HIS A 117 12.13 3.70 -5.54
C HIS A 117 11.48 3.24 -4.25
N HIS A 118 11.56 4.07 -3.22
CA HIS A 118 10.91 3.82 -1.93
C HIS A 118 9.69 4.70 -1.76
N TYR A 119 8.60 4.11 -1.26
CA TYR A 119 7.36 4.81 -0.96
C TYR A 119 6.97 4.56 0.49
N SER A 120 6.78 5.62 1.27
CA SER A 120 6.27 5.53 2.64
C SER A 120 4.90 6.15 2.74
N ILE A 121 4.01 5.55 3.52
CA ILE A 121 2.72 6.16 3.83
C ILE A 121 2.98 7.43 4.64
N LYS A 122 2.33 8.51 4.25
CA LYS A 122 2.47 9.79 4.92
C LYS A 122 1.94 9.70 6.35
N VAL A 123 2.76 10.15 7.30
CA VAL A 123 2.43 10.12 8.72
C VAL A 123 1.80 11.45 9.13
N CYS A 124 0.75 11.39 9.94
CA CYS A 124 0.14 12.60 10.51
C CYS A 124 1.10 13.30 11.46
N GLY A 125 1.16 14.62 11.38
CA GLY A 125 1.97 15.43 12.28
C GLY A 125 3.42 15.60 11.90
N LEU A 126 3.91 14.89 10.89
CA LEU A 126 5.23 15.14 10.33
C LEU A 126 5.14 16.25 9.28
N LYS A 127 5.89 17.26 9.48
CA LYS A 127 5.98 18.39 8.56
C LYS A 127 7.28 18.35 7.77
#